data_24bea6a5db4444a5949f331cf7bef0f1
#
_entry.id   24bea6a5db4444a5949f331cf7bef0f1
#
_cell.length_a   1.000
_cell.length_b   1.000
_cell.length_c   1.000
_cell.angle_alpha   90.00
_cell.angle_beta   90.00
_cell.angle_gamma   90.00
#
_symmetry.space_group_name_H-M   'P 1'
#
loop_
_entity.id
_entity.type
_entity.pdbx_description
1 polymer ?
#
loop_
_entity_poly.entity_id
_entity_poly.type
_entity_poly.pdbx_seq_one_letter_code
_entity_poly.pdbx_strand_id
1 'polypeptide(L)'
;MKIKNLLSALAGCALFSLLTINAFAQVGRIEGDVIKAGTTEPVVGAEVQIVRTDIKGNYPVKTDKKGHFLHAGVPFVGTYTIIVSAEGCEPAFNAGVRPDREPLKFELRAGDGRKLTMDDLKKAPGGGGNTAGGAPPKAMSEAEKKKADEEYKKALAEREEAEKYNANIAVINVKLKEGNDAMAKGDLGAAVTAFKEAVTANPNIHISQGNLAIALQKRAVKTFNEGNRDAAKQDFLDSIAACTKALEGLDTTEKDPKAKNDPAQNKINRRTYLTVRAESEGILGSKFFDGPQAEAAVKDYDAVAELTDDPAKKKELPVKGAKVLFDAGQTDAAIAAYQKVLDGDKDNIEAWYGIGLAYAQAGKFKESADSLQTFVEKAPGTDGRVTEAKTVIAELVRGNNLPPPKSLDDGKKRAAPAKKKP
;
A
#
# COMPACT_ATOMS: atom_id res chain seq x y z
N MET A 1 10.47 -21.95 26.14
CA MET A 1 10.45 -22.62 24.83
C MET A 1 10.71 -21.57 23.75
N LYS A 2 11.78 -21.71 22.97
CA LYS A 2 12.19 -20.71 21.96
C LYS A 2 11.33 -20.84 20.70
N ILE A 3 10.84 -19.72 20.18
CA ILE A 3 9.99 -19.65 18.97
C ILE A 3 10.88 -19.74 17.72
N LYS A 4 11.67 -20.79 17.56
CA LYS A 4 12.63 -20.90 16.45
C LYS A 4 12.01 -21.31 15.11
N ASN A 5 10.89 -22.00 15.10
CA ASN A 5 10.33 -22.64 13.90
C ASN A 5 9.21 -21.84 13.21
N LEU A 6 8.84 -20.66 13.75
CA LEU A 6 7.77 -19.82 13.15
C LEU A 6 8.26 -18.91 12.00
N LEU A 7 9.56 -18.70 11.88
CA LEU A 7 10.15 -17.70 11.00
C LEU A 7 10.56 -18.19 9.61
N SER A 8 10.46 -19.50 9.34
CA SER A 8 10.96 -20.08 8.09
C SER A 8 10.11 -19.77 6.84
N ALA A 9 8.92 -19.19 6.99
CA ALA A 9 8.03 -18.88 5.87
C ALA A 9 8.05 -17.42 5.43
N LEU A 10 8.71 -16.51 6.17
CA LEU A 10 8.75 -15.07 5.90
C LEU A 10 10.06 -14.56 5.29
N ALA A 11 10.90 -15.47 4.79
CA ALA A 11 12.07 -15.08 4.03
C ALA A 11 11.63 -14.60 2.64
N GLY A 12 11.52 -13.29 2.45
CA GLY A 12 11.67 -12.76 1.11
C GLY A 12 10.75 -11.66 0.61
N CYS A 13 9.78 -11.18 1.34
CA CYS A 13 9.01 -10.04 0.87
C CYS A 13 9.26 -8.80 1.74
N ALA A 14 10.45 -8.22 1.64
CA ALA A 14 10.55 -6.79 1.84
C ALA A 14 9.70 -6.16 0.74
N LEU A 15 8.57 -5.55 1.11
CA LEU A 15 7.73 -4.78 0.19
C LEU A 15 8.54 -3.59 -0.33
N PHE A 16 9.32 -3.83 -1.39
CA PHE A 16 10.10 -2.81 -2.07
C PHE A 16 9.22 -2.13 -3.12
N SER A 17 8.13 -1.51 -2.66
CA SER A 17 7.35 -0.63 -3.51
C SER A 17 7.82 0.79 -3.25
N LEU A 18 8.79 1.26 -4.06
CA LEU A 18 9.03 2.69 -4.19
C LEU A 18 7.77 3.32 -4.77
N LEU A 19 7.19 4.25 -4.03
CA LEU A 19 6.09 5.07 -4.54
C LEU A 19 6.66 5.91 -5.69
N THR A 20 6.34 5.53 -6.92
CA THR A 20 6.71 6.34 -8.09
C THR A 20 5.76 7.53 -8.16
N ILE A 21 6.28 8.70 -7.85
CA ILE A 21 5.57 9.95 -8.07
C ILE A 21 5.69 10.26 -9.55
N ASN A 22 4.59 10.12 -10.30
CA ASN A 22 4.46 10.86 -11.54
C ASN A 22 4.03 12.29 -11.12
N ALA A 23 4.99 13.14 -10.76
CA ALA A 23 4.79 14.57 -10.74
C ALA A 23 4.63 14.98 -12.20
N PHE A 24 3.43 14.90 -12.75
CA PHE A 24 3.06 15.73 -13.88
C PHE A 24 3.01 17.15 -13.33
N ALA A 25 4.15 17.85 -13.36
CA ALA A 25 4.11 19.28 -13.44
C ALA A 25 3.23 19.58 -14.65
N GLN A 26 2.00 20.07 -14.43
CA GLN A 26 1.15 20.52 -15.53
C GLN A 26 1.87 21.72 -16.13
N VAL A 27 2.65 21.45 -17.15
CA VAL A 27 3.31 22.46 -17.97
C VAL A 27 2.44 22.67 -19.18
N GLY A 28 2.17 23.94 -19.48
CA GLY A 28 1.49 24.36 -20.66
C GLY A 28 2.48 24.92 -21.68
N ARG A 29 1.98 25.27 -22.85
CA ARG A 29 2.74 25.93 -23.90
C ARG A 29 2.26 27.36 -24.10
N ILE A 30 3.19 28.24 -24.47
CA ILE A 30 2.90 29.57 -25.00
C ILE A 30 3.59 29.67 -26.34
N GLU A 31 2.82 29.94 -27.40
CA GLU A 31 3.30 30.00 -28.77
C GLU A 31 2.69 31.20 -29.49
N GLY A 32 3.32 31.61 -30.59
CA GLY A 32 2.83 32.69 -31.42
C GLY A 32 3.75 33.03 -32.57
N ASP A 33 3.30 33.97 -33.39
CA ASP A 33 4.00 34.44 -34.59
C ASP A 33 4.33 35.92 -34.48
N VAL A 34 5.50 36.31 -34.96
CA VAL A 34 5.99 37.66 -35.00
C VAL A 34 6.25 38.07 -36.46
N ILE A 35 5.52 39.07 -36.90
CA ILE A 35 5.63 39.59 -38.26
C ILE A 35 5.92 41.09 -38.26
N LYS A 36 6.39 41.65 -39.38
CA LYS A 36 6.50 43.09 -39.56
C LYS A 36 5.11 43.71 -39.76
N ALA A 37 4.83 44.83 -39.11
CA ALA A 37 3.54 45.50 -39.17
C ALA A 37 3.14 45.87 -40.59
N GLY A 38 1.88 45.53 -40.95
CA GLY A 38 1.33 45.79 -42.30
C GLY A 38 1.84 44.84 -43.39
N THR A 39 2.58 43.79 -43.04
CA THR A 39 3.09 42.79 -43.97
C THR A 39 2.85 41.37 -43.46
N THR A 40 3.19 40.37 -44.24
CA THR A 40 3.24 38.96 -43.82
C THR A 40 4.70 38.50 -43.59
N GLU A 41 5.67 39.40 -43.62
CA GLU A 41 7.08 39.09 -43.50
C GLU A 41 7.44 38.69 -42.06
N PRO A 42 7.99 37.51 -41.83
CA PRO A 42 8.33 37.03 -40.50
C PRO A 42 9.52 37.80 -39.89
N VAL A 43 9.49 38.08 -38.61
CA VAL A 43 10.63 38.61 -37.87
C VAL A 43 11.43 37.46 -37.27
N VAL A 44 12.55 37.15 -37.90
CA VAL A 44 13.43 36.04 -37.54
C VAL A 44 14.36 36.45 -36.40
N GLY A 45 14.52 35.58 -35.37
CA GLY A 45 15.44 35.81 -34.28
C GLY A 45 14.99 36.86 -33.27
N ALA A 46 13.73 37.30 -33.33
CA ALA A 46 13.18 38.20 -32.31
C ALA A 46 13.29 37.58 -30.91
N GLU A 47 13.73 38.36 -29.93
CA GLU A 47 13.80 37.90 -28.55
C GLU A 47 12.40 37.99 -27.93
N VAL A 48 11.90 36.87 -27.43
CA VAL A 48 10.61 36.75 -26.77
C VAL A 48 10.86 36.41 -25.31
N GLN A 49 10.48 37.29 -24.40
CA GLN A 49 10.53 37.05 -22.97
C GLN A 49 9.12 36.71 -22.47
N ILE A 50 8.96 35.51 -21.91
CA ILE A 50 7.72 35.05 -21.30
C ILE A 50 7.88 35.23 -19.80
N VAL A 51 7.39 36.34 -19.27
CA VAL A 51 7.60 36.72 -17.86
C VAL A 51 6.36 36.42 -17.05
N ARG A 52 6.51 35.62 -16.03
CA ARG A 52 5.43 35.31 -15.10
C ARG A 52 5.17 36.49 -14.15
N THR A 53 3.91 36.83 -13.95
CA THR A 53 3.54 38.08 -13.23
C THR A 53 3.15 37.87 -11.77
N ASP A 54 2.76 36.65 -11.41
CA ASP A 54 2.32 36.27 -10.05
C ASP A 54 3.48 35.82 -9.14
N ILE A 55 4.50 35.19 -9.72
CA ILE A 55 5.74 34.80 -9.03
C ILE A 55 6.95 35.10 -9.94
N LYS A 56 8.15 35.07 -9.39
CA LYS A 56 9.38 35.29 -10.17
C LYS A 56 9.58 34.10 -11.15
N GLY A 57 9.54 34.41 -12.45
CA GLY A 57 9.82 33.44 -13.52
C GLY A 57 9.98 34.16 -14.87
N ASN A 58 10.99 33.77 -15.64
CA ASN A 58 11.23 34.28 -17.00
C ASN A 58 11.67 33.11 -17.88
N TYR A 59 11.00 32.95 -19.02
CA TYR A 59 11.18 31.83 -19.96
C TYR A 59 11.51 32.42 -21.34
N PRO A 60 12.77 32.75 -21.62
CA PRO A 60 13.15 33.39 -22.89
C PRO A 60 13.15 32.38 -24.04
N VAL A 61 12.70 32.83 -25.21
CA VAL A 61 12.74 32.06 -26.45
C VAL A 61 13.00 33.04 -27.61
N LYS A 62 13.42 32.52 -28.78
CA LYS A 62 13.59 33.30 -30.00
C LYS A 62 12.67 32.78 -31.09
N THR A 63 12.25 33.69 -31.99
CA THR A 63 11.51 33.27 -33.18
C THR A 63 12.39 32.52 -34.16
N ASP A 64 11.80 31.55 -34.81
CA ASP A 64 12.42 30.74 -35.86
C ASP A 64 12.44 31.44 -37.23
N LYS A 65 12.85 30.71 -38.29
CA LYS A 65 12.91 31.24 -39.68
C LYS A 65 11.54 31.66 -40.26
N LYS A 66 10.45 31.23 -39.63
CA LYS A 66 9.08 31.57 -40.00
C LYS A 66 8.49 32.68 -39.10
N GLY A 67 9.27 33.21 -38.18
CA GLY A 67 8.80 34.17 -37.19
C GLY A 67 8.01 33.54 -36.05
N HIS A 68 7.98 32.21 -35.97
CA HIS A 68 7.24 31.47 -34.95
C HIS A 68 8.09 31.27 -33.67
N PHE A 69 7.46 31.40 -32.51
CA PHE A 69 8.05 31.03 -31.23
C PHE A 69 7.15 30.05 -30.47
N LEU A 70 7.77 29.14 -29.75
CA LEU A 70 7.13 28.18 -28.91
C LEU A 70 7.98 27.95 -27.65
N HIS A 71 7.37 28.07 -26.48
CA HIS A 71 7.91 27.57 -25.23
C HIS A 71 6.96 26.54 -24.63
N ALA A 72 7.36 25.27 -24.65
CA ALA A 72 6.63 24.15 -24.05
C ALA A 72 7.27 23.86 -22.67
N GLY A 73 6.62 24.23 -21.60
CA GLY A 73 7.17 23.99 -20.26
C GLY A 73 7.02 25.17 -19.29
N VAL A 74 6.13 26.10 -19.62
CA VAL A 74 5.72 27.12 -18.64
C VAL A 74 4.70 26.48 -17.67
N PRO A 75 4.77 26.78 -16.37
CA PRO A 75 3.74 26.32 -15.44
C PRO A 75 2.33 26.67 -15.90
N PHE A 76 1.46 25.67 -15.98
CA PHE A 76 0.09 25.84 -16.51
C PHE A 76 -0.72 26.86 -15.70
N VAL A 77 -0.51 26.88 -14.39
CA VAL A 77 -1.13 27.85 -13.48
C VAL A 77 -0.25 29.09 -13.41
N GLY A 78 -0.73 30.20 -13.93
CA GLY A 78 -0.03 31.47 -13.90
C GLY A 78 -0.52 32.45 -14.97
N THR A 79 -0.21 33.73 -14.78
CA THR A 79 -0.44 34.79 -15.75
C THR A 79 0.90 35.31 -16.23
N TYR A 80 1.03 35.49 -17.52
CA TYR A 80 2.28 35.85 -18.16
C TYR A 80 2.16 37.17 -18.92
N THR A 81 3.26 37.91 -18.98
CA THR A 81 3.44 39.00 -19.92
C THR A 81 4.48 38.58 -20.94
N ILE A 82 4.11 38.60 -22.20
CA ILE A 82 4.99 38.26 -23.32
C ILE A 82 5.54 39.56 -23.88
N ILE A 83 6.86 39.69 -23.87
CA ILE A 83 7.55 40.89 -24.41
C ILE A 83 8.37 40.43 -25.60
N VAL A 84 8.19 41.07 -26.74
CA VAL A 84 8.88 40.77 -27.98
C VAL A 84 9.72 41.99 -28.39
N SER A 85 11.02 41.75 -28.65
CA SER A 85 11.98 42.78 -29.09
C SER A 85 12.80 42.25 -30.25
N ALA A 86 13.01 43.08 -31.26
CA ALA A 86 13.84 42.76 -32.41
C ALA A 86 14.63 44.00 -32.88
N GLU A 87 15.80 43.76 -33.48
CA GLU A 87 16.64 44.81 -34.01
C GLU A 87 15.90 45.60 -35.11
N GLY A 88 15.97 46.92 -35.07
CA GLY A 88 15.29 47.80 -36.00
C GLY A 88 13.76 47.84 -35.88
N CYS A 89 13.20 47.31 -34.79
CA CYS A 89 11.77 47.28 -34.53
C CYS A 89 11.42 47.94 -33.19
N GLU A 90 10.23 48.53 -33.10
CA GLU A 90 9.63 48.89 -31.82
C GLU A 90 9.23 47.63 -31.05
N PRO A 91 9.55 47.49 -29.76
CA PRO A 91 9.14 46.34 -28.97
C PRO A 91 7.64 46.33 -28.75
N ALA A 92 7.05 45.11 -28.68
CA ALA A 92 5.64 44.91 -28.37
C ALA A 92 5.48 43.99 -27.17
N PHE A 93 4.36 44.11 -26.48
CA PHE A 93 4.04 43.18 -25.40
C PHE A 93 2.56 42.84 -25.35
N ASN A 94 2.26 41.68 -24.73
CA ASN A 94 0.90 41.25 -24.41
C ASN A 94 0.88 40.77 -22.95
N ALA A 95 0.03 41.33 -22.13
CA ALA A 95 -0.12 41.03 -20.72
C ALA A 95 -1.37 40.17 -20.46
N GLY A 96 -1.39 39.38 -19.37
CA GLY A 96 -2.53 38.57 -19.00
C GLY A 96 -2.63 37.26 -19.77
N VAL A 97 -1.57 36.86 -20.46
CA VAL A 97 -1.52 35.62 -21.24
C VAL A 97 -1.53 34.39 -20.31
N ARG A 98 -2.31 33.37 -20.68
CA ARG A 98 -2.35 32.05 -20.00
C ARG A 98 -1.85 30.99 -20.96
N PRO A 99 -1.20 29.92 -20.44
CA PRO A 99 -0.75 28.79 -21.27
C PRO A 99 -1.91 28.05 -21.97
N ASP A 100 -1.58 27.34 -23.04
CA ASP A 100 -2.49 26.53 -23.84
C ASP A 100 -3.74 27.28 -24.37
N ARG A 101 -3.56 28.55 -24.70
CA ARG A 101 -4.52 29.38 -25.44
C ARG A 101 -4.12 29.46 -26.92
N GLU A 102 -4.97 30.12 -27.71
CA GLU A 102 -4.68 30.35 -29.12
C GLU A 102 -3.33 31.00 -29.33
N PRO A 103 -2.59 30.67 -30.42
CA PRO A 103 -1.31 31.27 -30.73
C PRO A 103 -1.38 32.79 -30.77
N LEU A 104 -0.39 33.43 -30.16
CA LEU A 104 -0.31 34.89 -30.10
C LEU A 104 0.20 35.45 -31.44
N LYS A 105 -0.27 36.61 -31.81
CA LYS A 105 0.24 37.32 -33.00
C LYS A 105 0.80 38.67 -32.62
N PHE A 106 2.06 38.94 -32.98
CA PHE A 106 2.75 40.19 -32.75
C PHE A 106 3.11 40.84 -34.11
N GLU A 107 2.74 42.11 -34.27
CA GLU A 107 3.11 42.91 -35.43
C GLU A 107 4.10 44.02 -34.96
N LEU A 108 5.36 43.88 -35.35
CA LEU A 108 6.40 44.85 -34.96
C LEU A 108 6.54 45.97 -36.00
N ARG A 109 6.48 47.21 -35.56
CA ARG A 109 6.74 48.39 -36.38
C ARG A 109 8.23 48.66 -36.47
N ALA A 110 8.69 49.35 -37.52
CA ALA A 110 10.05 49.83 -37.61
C ALA A 110 10.34 50.81 -36.46
N GLY A 111 11.48 50.66 -35.82
CA GLY A 111 11.85 51.44 -34.65
C GLY A 111 13.34 51.39 -34.33
N ASP A 112 13.68 51.80 -33.11
CA ASP A 112 15.06 51.92 -32.63
C ASP A 112 15.70 50.58 -32.18
N GLY A 113 14.95 49.49 -32.18
CA GLY A 113 15.45 48.16 -31.79
C GLY A 113 15.72 48.03 -30.29
N ARG A 114 15.19 48.94 -29.46
CA ARG A 114 15.39 48.87 -28.00
C ARG A 114 14.76 47.61 -27.41
N LYS A 115 15.39 47.10 -26.35
CA LYS A 115 14.82 46.00 -25.58
C LYS A 115 13.91 46.55 -24.49
N LEU A 116 12.69 46.08 -24.45
CA LEU A 116 11.73 46.38 -23.40
C LEU A 116 11.85 45.32 -22.28
N THR A 117 11.82 45.80 -21.02
CA THR A 117 11.85 44.93 -19.84
C THR A 117 10.57 45.09 -19.02
N MET A 118 10.31 44.13 -18.12
CA MET A 118 9.17 44.23 -17.15
C MET A 118 9.27 45.47 -16.26
N ASP A 119 10.49 45.94 -15.95
CA ASP A 119 10.69 47.14 -15.12
C ASP A 119 10.38 48.41 -15.90
N ASP A 120 10.60 48.40 -17.20
CA ASP A 120 10.19 49.52 -18.08
C ASP A 120 8.66 49.59 -18.18
N LEU A 121 7.99 48.44 -18.28
CA LEU A 121 6.52 48.36 -18.29
C LEU A 121 5.89 48.84 -16.97
N LYS A 122 6.52 48.58 -15.83
CA LYS A 122 6.06 49.05 -14.51
C LYS A 122 6.26 50.52 -14.28
N LYS A 123 7.25 51.15 -14.96
CA LYS A 123 7.58 52.58 -14.81
C LYS A 123 6.83 53.50 -15.79
N ALA A 124 6.20 52.96 -16.82
CA ALA A 124 5.46 53.72 -17.80
C ALA A 124 4.17 54.30 -17.21
N PRO A 125 3.96 55.62 -17.11
CA PRO A 125 2.71 56.19 -16.67
C PRO A 125 1.63 56.02 -17.76
N GLY A 126 0.65 55.18 -17.51
CA GLY A 126 -0.48 54.90 -18.40
C GLY A 126 -0.14 53.86 -19.47
N GLY A 127 -0.43 52.59 -19.15
CA GLY A 127 -0.16 51.39 -19.97
C GLY A 127 -0.77 51.38 -21.36
N GLY A 128 -0.20 52.15 -22.27
CA GLY A 128 -0.49 52.12 -23.69
C GLY A 128 0.48 51.19 -24.42
N GLY A 129 0.33 49.91 -24.23
CA GLY A 129 0.99 48.91 -25.07
C GLY A 129 0.25 48.78 -26.38
N ASN A 130 1.01 48.75 -27.48
CA ASN A 130 0.48 48.48 -28.81
C ASN A 130 -0.06 47.02 -28.83
N THR A 131 -1.34 46.84 -28.49
CA THR A 131 -2.02 45.56 -28.58
C THR A 131 -2.18 45.23 -30.04
N ALA A 132 -1.52 44.14 -30.48
CA ALA A 132 -1.82 43.54 -31.76
C ALA A 132 -3.34 43.29 -31.87
N GLY A 133 -3.91 43.81 -32.95
CA GLY A 133 -5.33 43.87 -33.29
C GLY A 133 -6.26 42.77 -32.78
N GLY A 134 -6.71 42.95 -31.57
CA GLY A 134 -7.85 42.25 -31.00
C GLY A 134 -8.69 43.29 -30.27
N ALA A 135 -10.02 43.25 -30.43
CA ALA A 135 -10.94 44.11 -29.69
C ALA A 135 -10.57 44.09 -28.20
N PRO A 136 -10.67 45.19 -27.47
CA PRO A 136 -10.36 45.26 -26.05
C PRO A 136 -11.12 44.15 -25.34
N PRO A 137 -10.47 43.31 -24.48
CA PRO A 137 -11.17 42.28 -23.76
C PRO A 137 -12.32 42.96 -23.01
N LYS A 138 -13.53 42.45 -23.25
CA LYS A 138 -14.73 42.91 -22.57
C LYS A 138 -14.43 42.90 -21.07
N ALA A 139 -14.53 44.05 -20.43
CA ALA A 139 -14.21 44.15 -19.01
C ALA A 139 -15.02 43.09 -18.26
N MET A 140 -14.34 42.20 -17.57
CA MET A 140 -14.98 41.16 -16.77
C MET A 140 -15.92 41.86 -15.76
N SER A 141 -17.14 41.35 -15.65
CA SER A 141 -18.07 41.79 -14.62
C SER A 141 -17.48 41.48 -13.23
N GLU A 142 -17.89 42.19 -12.21
CA GLU A 142 -17.46 41.93 -10.83
C GLU A 142 -17.77 40.50 -10.40
N ALA A 143 -18.84 39.89 -10.92
CA ALA A 143 -19.20 38.48 -10.67
C ALA A 143 -18.19 37.52 -11.34
N GLU A 144 -17.72 37.80 -12.55
CA GLU A 144 -16.72 36.99 -13.26
C GLU A 144 -15.32 37.12 -12.61
N LYS A 145 -14.96 38.31 -12.13
CA LYS A 145 -13.73 38.53 -11.37
C LYS A 145 -13.75 37.74 -10.06
N LYS A 146 -14.86 37.82 -9.31
CA LYS A 146 -15.01 37.06 -8.06
C LYS A 146 -14.94 35.55 -8.27
N LYS A 147 -15.56 35.04 -9.34
CA LYS A 147 -15.48 33.61 -9.70
C LYS A 147 -14.05 33.22 -10.08
N ALA A 148 -13.35 34.03 -10.86
CA ALA A 148 -11.96 33.76 -11.21
C ALA A 148 -11.02 33.80 -9.99
N ASP A 149 -11.26 34.69 -9.03
CA ASP A 149 -10.50 34.76 -7.77
C ASP A 149 -10.77 33.55 -6.87
N GLU A 150 -12.01 33.04 -6.83
CA GLU A 150 -12.38 31.83 -6.09
C GLU A 150 -11.74 30.57 -6.72
N GLU A 151 -11.80 30.45 -8.04
CA GLU A 151 -11.14 29.37 -8.80
C GLU A 151 -9.61 29.43 -8.61
N TYR A 152 -9.00 30.62 -8.62
CA TYR A 152 -7.57 30.80 -8.37
C TYR A 152 -7.18 30.36 -6.95
N LYS A 153 -7.94 30.81 -5.93
CA LYS A 153 -7.70 30.41 -4.53
C LYS A 153 -7.80 28.91 -4.36
N LYS A 154 -8.80 28.28 -5.01
CA LYS A 154 -8.97 26.83 -4.99
C LYS A 154 -7.78 26.12 -5.64
N ALA A 155 -7.37 26.55 -6.82
CA ALA A 155 -6.22 25.99 -7.53
C ALA A 155 -4.90 26.15 -6.74
N LEU A 156 -4.73 27.28 -6.03
CA LEU A 156 -3.58 27.50 -5.16
C LEU A 156 -3.57 26.54 -3.97
N ALA A 157 -4.72 26.35 -3.32
CA ALA A 157 -4.84 25.40 -2.21
C ALA A 157 -4.57 23.95 -2.67
N GLU A 158 -5.14 23.53 -3.80
CA GLU A 158 -4.90 22.22 -4.40
C GLU A 158 -3.40 22.00 -4.72
N ARG A 159 -2.73 23.05 -5.18
CA ARG A 159 -1.29 23.01 -5.46
C ARG A 159 -0.46 22.86 -4.16
N GLU A 160 -0.76 23.66 -3.14
CA GLU A 160 -0.07 23.57 -1.84
C GLU A 160 -0.27 22.18 -1.20
N GLU A 161 -1.46 21.60 -1.31
CA GLU A 161 -1.73 20.22 -0.88
C GLU A 161 -0.90 19.20 -1.67
N ALA A 162 -0.83 19.36 -2.99
CA ALA A 162 -0.03 18.47 -3.84
C ALA A 162 1.48 18.58 -3.54
N GLU A 163 1.99 19.80 -3.29
CA GLU A 163 3.39 20.01 -2.91
C GLU A 163 3.71 19.37 -1.54
N LYS A 164 2.81 19.53 -0.55
CA LYS A 164 2.93 18.86 0.76
C LYS A 164 2.87 17.34 0.63
N TYR A 165 1.93 16.84 -0.18
CA TYR A 165 1.81 15.40 -0.45
C TYR A 165 3.11 14.85 -1.06
N ASN A 166 3.65 15.51 -2.09
CA ASN A 166 4.90 15.09 -2.74
C ASN A 166 6.11 15.13 -1.80
N ALA A 167 6.20 16.16 -0.94
CA ALA A 167 7.25 16.25 0.08
C ALA A 167 7.15 15.08 1.07
N ASN A 168 5.95 14.74 1.53
CA ASN A 168 5.72 13.60 2.41
C ASN A 168 6.10 12.27 1.75
N ILE A 169 5.75 12.07 0.47
CA ILE A 169 6.14 10.87 -0.28
C ILE A 169 7.66 10.75 -0.39
N ALA A 170 8.38 11.85 -0.62
CA ALA A 170 9.84 11.83 -0.65
C ALA A 170 10.43 11.36 0.69
N VAL A 171 9.93 11.89 1.81
CA VAL A 171 10.32 11.45 3.17
C VAL A 171 10.01 9.96 3.36
N ILE A 172 8.81 9.52 3.00
CA ILE A 172 8.38 8.12 3.14
C ILE A 172 9.33 7.19 2.38
N ASN A 173 9.67 7.50 1.12
CA ASN A 173 10.57 6.66 0.32
C ASN A 173 11.97 6.54 0.95
N VAL A 174 12.51 7.63 1.49
CA VAL A 174 13.77 7.62 2.22
C VAL A 174 13.67 6.73 3.46
N LYS A 175 12.63 6.90 4.27
CA LYS A 175 12.44 6.14 5.51
C LYS A 175 12.12 4.66 5.28
N LEU A 176 11.37 4.34 4.22
CA LEU A 176 11.17 2.95 3.80
C LEU A 176 12.49 2.28 3.42
N LYS A 177 13.35 3.00 2.68
CA LYS A 177 14.67 2.49 2.32
C LYS A 177 15.56 2.27 3.56
N GLU A 178 15.65 3.26 4.46
CA GLU A 178 16.40 3.15 5.71
C GLU A 178 15.92 1.96 6.56
N GLY A 179 14.60 1.82 6.71
CA GLY A 179 13.99 0.70 7.44
C GLY A 179 14.30 -0.66 6.82
N ASN A 180 14.23 -0.77 5.49
CA ASN A 180 14.57 -2.01 4.77
C ASN A 180 16.06 -2.35 4.91
N ASP A 181 16.94 -1.36 4.82
CA ASP A 181 18.39 -1.55 5.00
C ASP A 181 18.71 -2.01 6.44
N ALA A 182 18.00 -1.46 7.44
CA ALA A 182 18.11 -1.88 8.84
C ALA A 182 17.58 -3.31 9.05
N MET A 183 16.44 -3.67 8.43
CA MET A 183 15.89 -5.03 8.44
C MET A 183 16.89 -6.04 7.86
N ALA A 184 17.53 -5.71 6.74
CA ALA A 184 18.52 -6.56 6.09
C ALA A 184 19.76 -6.80 6.99
N LYS A 185 20.12 -5.82 7.81
CA LYS A 185 21.22 -5.92 8.79
C LYS A 185 20.79 -6.60 10.10
N GLY A 186 19.50 -6.88 10.30
CA GLY A 186 18.96 -7.43 11.54
C GLY A 186 18.81 -6.40 12.67
N ASP A 187 19.00 -5.10 12.37
CA ASP A 187 18.76 -4.01 13.31
C ASP A 187 17.28 -3.66 13.35
N LEU A 188 16.52 -4.46 14.12
CA LEU A 188 15.09 -4.33 14.22
C LEU A 188 14.66 -3.04 14.95
N GLY A 189 15.52 -2.49 15.81
CA GLY A 189 15.27 -1.23 16.49
C GLY A 189 15.28 -0.04 15.52
N ALA A 190 16.35 0.08 14.73
CA ALA A 190 16.46 1.09 13.70
C ALA A 190 15.36 0.95 12.62
N ALA A 191 15.03 -0.30 12.23
CA ALA A 191 13.95 -0.55 11.28
C ALA A 191 12.60 -0.03 11.77
N VAL A 192 12.21 -0.35 13.02
CA VAL A 192 10.96 0.13 13.63
C VAL A 192 10.96 1.67 13.69
N THR A 193 12.08 2.29 14.05
CA THR A 193 12.18 3.76 14.11
C THR A 193 11.95 4.37 12.74
N ALA A 194 12.64 3.91 11.71
CA ALA A 194 12.51 4.43 10.36
C ALA A 194 11.08 4.24 9.79
N PHE A 195 10.47 3.07 10.01
CA PHE A 195 9.10 2.83 9.54
C PHE A 195 8.06 3.65 10.33
N LYS A 196 8.27 3.92 11.63
CA LYS A 196 7.42 4.85 12.41
C LYS A 196 7.50 6.27 11.84
N GLU A 197 8.68 6.73 11.43
CA GLU A 197 8.84 8.03 10.77
C GLU A 197 8.12 8.08 9.41
N ALA A 198 8.18 7.01 8.61
CA ALA A 198 7.42 6.90 7.37
C ALA A 198 5.90 6.96 7.60
N VAL A 199 5.41 6.26 8.63
CA VAL A 199 3.99 6.30 9.05
C VAL A 199 3.59 7.69 9.53
N THR A 200 4.46 8.38 10.28
CA THR A 200 4.20 9.76 10.75
C THR A 200 4.07 10.75 9.60
N ALA A 201 4.88 10.58 8.54
CA ALA A 201 4.79 11.44 7.35
C ALA A 201 3.45 11.28 6.60
N ASN A 202 2.92 10.07 6.52
CA ASN A 202 1.55 9.82 6.04
C ASN A 202 1.01 8.49 6.59
N PRO A 203 0.08 8.52 7.55
CA PRO A 203 -0.45 7.32 8.21
C PRO A 203 -1.33 6.45 7.30
N ASN A 204 -1.81 6.99 6.18
CA ASN A 204 -2.72 6.30 5.26
C ASN A 204 -1.99 5.45 4.20
N ILE A 205 -0.66 5.52 4.13
CA ILE A 205 0.11 4.70 3.21
C ILE A 205 0.25 3.28 3.76
N HIS A 206 -0.54 2.36 3.22
CA HIS A 206 -0.60 0.97 3.68
C HIS A 206 0.76 0.26 3.70
N ILE A 207 1.65 0.58 2.74
CA ILE A 207 3.01 -0.01 2.65
C ILE A 207 3.83 0.37 3.89
N SER A 208 3.77 1.62 4.35
CA SER A 208 4.49 2.08 5.54
C SER A 208 4.00 1.35 6.80
N GLN A 209 2.69 1.21 6.95
CA GLN A 209 2.06 0.48 8.05
C GLN A 209 2.43 -1.02 8.00
N GLY A 210 2.38 -1.64 6.82
CA GLY A 210 2.73 -3.05 6.64
C GLY A 210 4.19 -3.35 6.99
N ASN A 211 5.12 -2.51 6.56
CA ASN A 211 6.54 -2.65 6.89
C ASN A 211 6.81 -2.43 8.38
N LEU A 212 6.13 -1.46 9.00
CA LEU A 212 6.19 -1.27 10.45
C LEU A 212 5.70 -2.51 11.19
N ALA A 213 4.57 -3.09 10.77
CA ALA A 213 4.01 -4.29 11.38
C ALA A 213 5.00 -5.47 11.33
N ILE A 214 5.61 -5.72 10.18
CA ILE A 214 6.61 -6.79 9.99
C ILE A 214 7.83 -6.57 10.90
N ALA A 215 8.33 -5.34 10.99
CA ALA A 215 9.49 -5.02 11.83
C ALA A 215 9.17 -5.21 13.33
N LEU A 216 7.99 -4.75 13.77
CA LEU A 216 7.50 -4.92 15.13
C LEU A 216 7.34 -6.40 15.50
N GLN A 217 6.70 -7.20 14.63
CA GLN A 217 6.53 -8.64 14.85
C GLN A 217 7.90 -9.34 15.01
N LYS A 218 8.84 -9.07 14.11
CA LYS A 218 10.18 -9.67 14.21
C LYS A 218 10.90 -9.25 15.48
N ARG A 219 10.79 -7.97 15.88
CA ARG A 219 11.36 -7.49 17.13
C ARG A 219 10.69 -8.16 18.33
N ALA A 220 9.37 -8.27 18.33
CA ALA A 220 8.62 -8.96 19.36
C ALA A 220 9.08 -10.41 19.55
N VAL A 221 9.22 -11.17 18.44
CA VAL A 221 9.71 -12.56 18.49
C VAL A 221 11.12 -12.63 19.07
N LYS A 222 12.03 -11.74 18.66
CA LYS A 222 13.40 -11.68 19.21
C LYS A 222 13.36 -11.38 20.71
N THR A 223 12.66 -10.34 21.10
CA THR A 223 12.53 -9.87 22.49
C THR A 223 11.86 -10.94 23.40
N PHE A 224 10.86 -11.65 22.85
CA PHE A 224 10.24 -12.78 23.53
C PHE A 224 11.24 -13.91 23.81
N ASN A 225 12.06 -14.27 22.81
CA ASN A 225 13.07 -15.32 22.93
C ASN A 225 14.22 -14.93 23.89
N GLU A 226 14.46 -13.64 24.08
CA GLU A 226 15.39 -13.07 25.04
C GLU A 226 14.81 -13.02 26.48
N GLY A 227 13.52 -13.35 26.65
CA GLY A 227 12.84 -13.43 27.95
C GLY A 227 12.11 -12.17 28.37
N ASN A 228 12.18 -11.08 27.61
CA ASN A 228 11.45 -9.84 27.91
C ASN A 228 10.02 -9.91 27.37
N ARG A 229 9.14 -10.56 28.15
CA ARG A 229 7.76 -10.86 27.73
C ARG A 229 6.90 -9.60 27.58
N ASP A 230 7.04 -8.62 28.47
CA ASP A 230 6.19 -7.43 28.46
C ASP A 230 6.47 -6.55 27.23
N ALA A 231 7.74 -6.29 26.95
CA ALA A 231 8.12 -5.55 25.74
C ALA A 231 7.71 -6.32 24.45
N ALA A 232 7.85 -7.64 24.44
CA ALA A 232 7.41 -8.45 23.32
C ALA A 232 5.89 -8.39 23.13
N LYS A 233 5.12 -8.44 24.22
CA LYS A 233 3.65 -8.31 24.18
C LYS A 233 3.23 -6.99 23.54
N GLN A 234 3.86 -5.89 23.94
CA GLN A 234 3.56 -4.58 23.40
C GLN A 234 3.86 -4.50 21.91
N ASP A 235 5.01 -5.00 21.47
CA ASP A 235 5.38 -5.03 20.05
C ASP A 235 4.43 -5.91 19.20
N PHE A 236 3.91 -7.03 19.74
CA PHE A 236 2.87 -7.80 19.05
C PHE A 236 1.56 -7.01 18.92
N LEU A 237 1.12 -6.33 19.96
CA LEU A 237 -0.07 -5.47 19.91
C LEU A 237 0.09 -4.33 18.93
N ASP A 238 1.24 -3.66 18.93
CA ASP A 238 1.56 -2.59 17.98
C ASP A 238 1.61 -3.13 16.53
N SER A 239 2.13 -4.35 16.32
CA SER A 239 2.14 -5.01 15.02
C SER A 239 0.72 -5.28 14.50
N ILE A 240 -0.17 -5.79 15.35
CA ILE A 240 -1.59 -6.03 15.03
C ILE A 240 -2.27 -4.72 14.61
N ALA A 241 -2.06 -3.66 15.39
CA ALA A 241 -2.61 -2.34 15.11
C ALA A 241 -2.11 -1.79 13.76
N ALA A 242 -0.81 -1.92 13.48
CA ALA A 242 -0.22 -1.51 12.21
C ALA A 242 -0.75 -2.34 11.02
N CYS A 243 -0.92 -3.66 11.17
CA CYS A 243 -1.55 -4.51 10.15
C CYS A 243 -2.99 -4.07 9.86
N THR A 244 -3.77 -3.77 10.90
CA THR A 244 -5.15 -3.30 10.73
C THR A 244 -5.21 -2.01 9.93
N LYS A 245 -4.34 -1.03 10.26
CA LYS A 245 -4.22 0.21 9.48
C LYS A 245 -3.71 -0.02 8.05
N ALA A 246 -2.82 -0.99 7.85
CA ALA A 246 -2.36 -1.36 6.52
C ALA A 246 -3.51 -1.93 5.66
N LEU A 247 -4.37 -2.77 6.23
CA LEU A 247 -5.55 -3.32 5.55
C LEU A 247 -6.58 -2.23 5.22
N GLU A 248 -6.88 -1.32 6.15
CA GLU A 248 -7.76 -0.16 5.95
C GLU A 248 -7.24 0.76 4.83
N GLY A 249 -5.94 1.06 4.84
CA GLY A 249 -5.30 1.88 3.80
C GLY A 249 -5.29 1.19 2.44
N LEU A 250 -5.13 -0.13 2.40
CA LEU A 250 -5.23 -0.92 1.17
C LEU A 250 -6.65 -0.91 0.62
N ASP A 251 -7.68 -1.10 1.46
CA ASP A 251 -9.10 -1.00 1.08
C ASP A 251 -9.45 0.37 0.50
N THR A 252 -8.88 1.43 1.08
CA THR A 252 -9.05 2.80 0.60
C THR A 252 -8.42 2.98 -0.79
N THR A 253 -7.20 2.46 -0.97
CA THR A 253 -6.48 2.50 -2.26
C THR A 253 -7.23 1.74 -3.35
N GLU A 254 -7.78 0.57 -3.04
CA GLU A 254 -8.55 -0.24 -4.00
C GLU A 254 -9.84 0.43 -4.45
N LYS A 255 -10.46 1.25 -3.62
CA LYS A 255 -11.70 1.99 -3.91
C LYS A 255 -11.45 3.32 -4.62
N ASP A 256 -10.23 3.85 -4.60
CA ASP A 256 -9.92 5.13 -5.25
C ASP A 256 -9.73 4.94 -6.77
N PRO A 257 -10.62 5.48 -7.62
CA PRO A 257 -10.50 5.35 -9.07
C PRO A 257 -9.28 6.09 -9.66
N LYS A 258 -8.65 6.97 -8.90
CA LYS A 258 -7.45 7.72 -9.29
C LYS A 258 -6.17 7.02 -8.85
N ALA A 259 -6.26 6.07 -7.92
CA ALA A 259 -5.10 5.34 -7.46
C ALA A 259 -4.59 4.39 -8.56
N LYS A 260 -3.27 4.30 -8.69
CA LYS A 260 -2.65 3.26 -9.50
C LYS A 260 -2.83 1.92 -8.79
N ASN A 261 -3.85 1.18 -9.21
CA ASN A 261 -4.25 -0.07 -8.57
C ASN A 261 -3.66 -1.26 -9.33
N ASP A 262 -2.96 -2.14 -8.62
CA ASP A 262 -2.49 -3.44 -9.11
C ASP A 262 -3.15 -4.56 -8.28
N PRO A 263 -4.23 -5.18 -8.78
CA PRO A 263 -4.97 -6.20 -8.04
C PRO A 263 -4.12 -7.40 -7.61
N ALA A 264 -3.13 -7.79 -8.41
CA ALA A 264 -2.25 -8.90 -8.07
C ALA A 264 -1.33 -8.54 -6.90
N GLN A 265 -0.72 -7.36 -6.95
CA GLN A 265 0.10 -6.85 -5.84
C GLN A 265 -0.74 -6.62 -4.59
N ASN A 266 -1.94 -6.09 -4.72
CA ASN A 266 -2.86 -5.89 -3.60
C ASN A 266 -3.25 -7.21 -2.92
N LYS A 267 -3.52 -8.28 -3.69
CA LYS A 267 -3.75 -9.62 -3.14
C LYS A 267 -2.54 -10.09 -2.32
N ILE A 268 -1.31 -9.88 -2.81
CA ILE A 268 -0.08 -10.23 -2.10
C ILE A 268 0.05 -9.42 -0.81
N ASN A 269 -0.17 -8.09 -0.88
CA ASN A 269 -0.09 -7.21 0.26
C ASN A 269 -1.11 -7.59 1.34
N ARG A 270 -2.37 -7.79 0.96
CA ARG A 270 -3.45 -8.21 1.86
C ARG A 270 -3.11 -9.51 2.56
N ARG A 271 -2.69 -10.52 1.79
CA ARG A 271 -2.25 -11.81 2.35
C ARG A 271 -1.09 -11.65 3.34
N THR A 272 -0.12 -10.80 3.02
CA THR A 272 1.03 -10.53 3.90
C THR A 272 0.59 -9.89 5.22
N TYR A 273 -0.25 -8.86 5.17
CA TYR A 273 -0.71 -8.16 6.37
C TYR A 273 -1.57 -9.07 7.26
N LEU A 274 -2.47 -9.85 6.67
CA LEU A 274 -3.26 -10.85 7.40
C LEU A 274 -2.38 -11.94 8.03
N THR A 275 -1.33 -12.40 7.32
CA THR A 275 -0.41 -13.40 7.87
C THR A 275 0.35 -12.87 9.08
N VAL A 276 0.91 -11.66 8.99
CA VAL A 276 1.63 -11.02 10.10
C VAL A 276 0.70 -10.79 11.29
N ARG A 277 -0.55 -10.39 11.03
CA ARG A 277 -1.55 -10.18 12.08
C ARG A 277 -1.93 -11.49 12.74
N ALA A 278 -2.30 -12.51 11.97
CA ALA A 278 -2.64 -13.84 12.48
C ALA A 278 -1.52 -14.47 13.33
N GLU A 279 -0.27 -14.32 12.90
CA GLU A 279 0.88 -14.85 13.66
C GLU A 279 1.10 -14.09 14.97
N SER A 280 0.94 -12.75 14.97
CA SER A 280 1.05 -11.92 16.16
C SER A 280 -0.07 -12.23 17.16
N GLU A 281 -1.32 -12.31 16.68
CA GLU A 281 -2.50 -12.71 17.45
C GLU A 281 -2.34 -14.13 17.99
N GLY A 282 -1.86 -15.06 17.15
CA GLY A 282 -1.63 -16.46 17.54
C GLY A 282 -0.59 -16.60 18.65
N ILE A 283 0.45 -15.77 18.66
CA ILE A 283 1.43 -15.76 19.76
C ILE A 283 0.82 -15.16 21.02
N LEU A 284 0.05 -14.07 20.92
CA LEU A 284 -0.66 -13.50 22.07
C LEU A 284 -1.65 -14.51 22.65
N GLY A 285 -2.44 -15.18 21.81
CA GLY A 285 -3.35 -16.23 22.22
C GLY A 285 -2.65 -17.38 22.92
N SER A 286 -1.65 -17.99 22.28
CA SER A 286 -1.02 -19.23 22.74
C SER A 286 0.04 -19.06 23.84
N LYS A 287 0.74 -17.92 23.88
CA LYS A 287 1.86 -17.69 24.83
C LYS A 287 1.53 -16.72 25.96
N PHE A 288 0.50 -15.90 25.77
CA PHE A 288 0.02 -14.96 26.76
C PHE A 288 -1.40 -15.29 27.23
N PHE A 289 -2.01 -16.37 26.70
CA PHE A 289 -3.35 -16.84 27.03
C PHE A 289 -4.44 -15.78 26.79
N ASP A 290 -4.27 -14.98 25.73
CA ASP A 290 -5.22 -13.95 25.34
C ASP A 290 -6.29 -14.57 24.42
N GLY A 291 -7.42 -14.95 25.01
CA GLY A 291 -8.50 -15.64 24.32
C GLY A 291 -9.04 -14.89 23.11
N PRO A 292 -9.40 -13.61 23.23
CA PRO A 292 -9.82 -12.79 22.10
C PRO A 292 -8.82 -12.76 20.95
N GLN A 293 -7.51 -12.69 21.22
CA GLN A 293 -6.49 -12.75 20.18
C GLN A 293 -6.39 -14.13 19.53
N ALA A 294 -6.59 -15.21 20.30
CA ALA A 294 -6.63 -16.56 19.73
C ALA A 294 -7.79 -16.71 18.73
N GLU A 295 -8.97 -16.19 19.04
CA GLU A 295 -10.13 -16.20 18.13
C GLU A 295 -9.91 -15.31 16.88
N ALA A 296 -9.27 -14.17 17.04
CA ALA A 296 -8.91 -13.28 15.93
C ALA A 296 -7.94 -13.98 14.95
N ALA A 297 -6.91 -14.66 15.49
CA ALA A 297 -5.95 -15.42 14.70
C ALA A 297 -6.62 -16.48 13.80
N VAL A 298 -7.66 -17.16 14.28
CA VAL A 298 -8.40 -18.15 13.46
C VAL A 298 -9.02 -17.48 12.23
N LYS A 299 -9.69 -16.34 12.43
CA LYS A 299 -10.34 -15.60 11.34
C LYS A 299 -9.32 -15.15 10.29
N ASP A 300 -8.18 -14.67 10.75
CA ASP A 300 -7.13 -14.21 9.84
C ASP A 300 -6.44 -15.39 9.12
N TYR A 301 -6.18 -16.51 9.78
CA TYR A 301 -5.68 -17.72 9.10
C TYR A 301 -6.65 -18.25 8.05
N ASP A 302 -7.96 -18.27 8.34
CA ASP A 302 -8.99 -18.64 7.35
C ASP A 302 -8.96 -17.65 6.16
N ALA A 303 -8.88 -16.35 6.40
CA ALA A 303 -8.79 -15.34 5.34
C ALA A 303 -7.49 -15.47 4.50
N VAL A 304 -6.36 -15.80 5.12
CA VAL A 304 -5.11 -16.09 4.40
C VAL A 304 -5.24 -17.35 3.54
N ALA A 305 -5.93 -18.37 4.04
CA ALA A 305 -6.18 -19.62 3.30
C ALA A 305 -7.00 -19.36 2.02
N GLU A 306 -7.97 -18.43 2.06
CA GLU A 306 -8.72 -18.03 0.87
C GLU A 306 -7.88 -17.25 -0.15
N LEU A 307 -6.90 -16.49 0.31
CA LEU A 307 -6.03 -15.68 -0.54
C LEU A 307 -4.81 -16.43 -1.09
N THR A 308 -4.51 -17.63 -0.59
CA THR A 308 -3.36 -18.42 -1.07
C THR A 308 -3.74 -19.30 -2.24
N ASP A 309 -2.83 -19.42 -3.20
CA ASP A 309 -2.96 -20.33 -4.35
C ASP A 309 -2.23 -21.69 -4.09
N ASP A 310 -1.48 -21.80 -2.99
CA ASP A 310 -0.78 -23.01 -2.57
C ASP A 310 -1.73 -23.98 -1.85
N PRO A 311 -2.06 -25.14 -2.45
CA PRO A 311 -3.02 -26.09 -1.87
C PRO A 311 -2.57 -26.65 -0.51
N ALA A 312 -1.27 -26.79 -0.28
CA ALA A 312 -0.75 -27.30 0.98
C ALA A 312 -0.97 -26.27 2.11
N LYS A 313 -0.63 -25.01 1.85
CA LYS A 313 -0.88 -23.92 2.79
C LYS A 313 -2.35 -23.71 3.06
N LYS A 314 -3.20 -23.86 2.03
CA LYS A 314 -4.65 -23.74 2.17
C LYS A 314 -5.22 -24.73 3.19
N LYS A 315 -4.65 -25.95 3.26
CA LYS A 315 -5.02 -26.96 4.24
C LYS A 315 -4.36 -26.77 5.61
N GLU A 316 -3.16 -26.23 5.66
CA GLU A 316 -2.36 -26.02 6.88
C GLU A 316 -2.91 -24.89 7.74
N LEU A 317 -3.30 -23.76 7.13
CA LEU A 317 -3.64 -22.52 7.84
C LEU A 317 -4.84 -22.66 8.80
N PRO A 318 -5.98 -23.29 8.43
CA PRO A 318 -7.07 -23.51 9.38
C PRO A 318 -6.67 -24.40 10.56
N VAL A 319 -5.79 -25.39 10.34
CA VAL A 319 -5.23 -26.23 11.41
C VAL A 319 -4.38 -25.39 12.37
N LYS A 320 -3.58 -24.44 11.85
CA LYS A 320 -2.82 -23.50 12.70
C LYS A 320 -3.75 -22.68 13.59
N GLY A 321 -4.85 -22.18 13.03
CA GLY A 321 -5.85 -21.44 13.79
C GLY A 321 -6.45 -22.30 14.93
N ALA A 322 -6.88 -23.51 14.61
CA ALA A 322 -7.40 -24.44 15.60
C ALA A 322 -6.37 -24.76 16.72
N LYS A 323 -5.09 -24.91 16.33
CA LYS A 323 -4.01 -25.13 17.29
C LYS A 323 -3.78 -23.93 18.21
N VAL A 324 -3.92 -22.70 17.71
CA VAL A 324 -3.82 -21.49 18.54
C VAL A 324 -4.88 -21.50 19.64
N LEU A 325 -6.14 -21.86 19.32
CA LEU A 325 -7.21 -21.99 20.31
C LEU A 325 -6.89 -23.05 21.36
N PHE A 326 -6.38 -24.20 20.91
CA PHE A 326 -5.97 -25.28 21.81
C PHE A 326 -4.86 -24.83 22.77
N ASP A 327 -3.81 -24.22 22.24
CA ASP A 327 -2.67 -23.71 23.03
C ASP A 327 -3.07 -22.55 23.95
N ALA A 328 -4.13 -21.81 23.63
CA ALA A 328 -4.73 -20.76 24.47
C ALA A 328 -5.65 -21.30 25.57
N GLY A 329 -5.89 -22.61 25.62
CA GLY A 329 -6.80 -23.26 26.59
C GLY A 329 -8.27 -23.14 26.23
N GLN A 330 -8.61 -22.64 25.04
CA GLN A 330 -9.98 -22.54 24.54
C GLN A 330 -10.42 -23.87 23.93
N THR A 331 -10.53 -24.89 24.75
CA THR A 331 -10.65 -26.28 24.33
C THR A 331 -11.87 -26.56 23.46
N ASP A 332 -13.07 -26.06 23.83
CA ASP A 332 -14.28 -26.31 23.05
C ASP A 332 -14.23 -25.57 21.70
N ALA A 333 -13.68 -24.36 21.66
CA ALA A 333 -13.48 -23.63 20.40
C ALA A 333 -12.46 -24.35 19.50
N ALA A 334 -11.40 -24.90 20.07
CA ALA A 334 -10.41 -25.69 19.34
C ALA A 334 -11.02 -26.95 18.73
N ILE A 335 -11.85 -27.67 19.51
CA ILE A 335 -12.59 -28.87 19.01
C ILE A 335 -13.46 -28.48 17.81
N ALA A 336 -14.23 -27.39 17.92
CA ALA A 336 -15.10 -26.91 16.85
C ALA A 336 -14.28 -26.52 15.60
N ALA A 337 -13.14 -25.84 15.78
CA ALA A 337 -12.27 -25.44 14.68
C ALA A 337 -11.62 -26.65 13.98
N TYR A 338 -11.10 -27.62 14.71
CA TYR A 338 -10.59 -28.87 14.13
C TYR A 338 -11.68 -29.67 13.42
N GLN A 339 -12.90 -29.72 13.98
CA GLN A 339 -14.03 -30.39 13.34
C GLN A 339 -14.36 -29.74 12.00
N LYS A 340 -14.40 -28.41 11.93
CA LYS A 340 -14.58 -27.67 10.67
C LYS A 340 -13.54 -28.04 9.62
N VAL A 341 -12.27 -28.20 10.01
CA VAL A 341 -11.22 -28.67 9.11
C VAL A 341 -11.53 -30.09 8.60
N LEU A 342 -11.94 -30.99 9.48
CA LEU A 342 -12.24 -32.41 9.15
C LEU A 342 -13.50 -32.54 8.31
N ASP A 343 -14.47 -31.65 8.44
CA ASP A 343 -15.66 -31.61 7.59
C ASP A 343 -15.29 -31.31 6.13
N GLY A 344 -14.28 -30.46 5.92
CA GLY A 344 -13.73 -30.11 4.61
C GLY A 344 -12.69 -31.12 4.08
N ASP A 345 -11.88 -31.72 4.95
CA ASP A 345 -10.81 -32.65 4.59
C ASP A 345 -10.68 -33.77 5.65
N LYS A 346 -11.41 -34.86 5.43
CA LYS A 346 -11.41 -36.02 6.31
C LYS A 346 -10.07 -36.77 6.37
N ASP A 347 -9.15 -36.45 5.48
CA ASP A 347 -7.82 -37.07 5.44
C ASP A 347 -6.74 -36.16 6.08
N ASN A 348 -7.13 -35.04 6.69
CA ASN A 348 -6.21 -34.16 7.37
C ASN A 348 -5.69 -34.75 8.67
N ILE A 349 -4.50 -35.34 8.61
CA ILE A 349 -3.87 -36.03 9.74
C ILE A 349 -3.55 -35.08 10.91
N GLU A 350 -3.18 -33.84 10.62
CA GLU A 350 -2.88 -32.86 11.66
C GLU A 350 -4.15 -32.48 12.45
N ALA A 351 -5.28 -32.37 11.76
CA ALA A 351 -6.55 -32.09 12.42
C ALA A 351 -7.02 -33.29 13.27
N TRP A 352 -6.84 -34.56 12.82
CA TRP A 352 -7.14 -35.74 13.64
C TRP A 352 -6.29 -35.81 14.89
N TYR A 353 -4.99 -35.51 14.79
CA TYR A 353 -4.13 -35.46 15.97
C TYR A 353 -4.54 -34.31 16.92
N GLY A 354 -4.74 -33.11 16.39
CA GLY A 354 -5.11 -31.94 17.19
C GLY A 354 -6.45 -32.07 17.90
N ILE A 355 -7.49 -32.56 17.21
CA ILE A 355 -8.81 -32.78 17.83
C ILE A 355 -8.76 -33.88 18.89
N GLY A 356 -7.95 -34.90 18.68
CA GLY A 356 -7.74 -35.95 19.66
C GLY A 356 -7.15 -35.41 20.97
N LEU A 357 -6.15 -34.55 20.89
CA LEU A 357 -5.58 -33.87 22.06
C LEU A 357 -6.58 -32.92 22.72
N ALA A 358 -7.35 -32.18 21.93
CA ALA A 358 -8.35 -31.25 22.43
C ALA A 358 -9.49 -32.02 23.18
N TYR A 359 -9.93 -33.17 22.66
CA TYR A 359 -10.88 -34.03 23.37
C TYR A 359 -10.31 -34.56 24.68
N ALA A 360 -9.04 -34.94 24.74
CA ALA A 360 -8.39 -35.37 25.97
C ALA A 360 -8.42 -34.25 27.03
N GLN A 361 -8.06 -33.05 26.62
CA GLN A 361 -8.09 -31.85 27.48
C GLN A 361 -9.50 -31.53 27.98
N ALA A 362 -10.53 -31.77 27.17
CA ALA A 362 -11.93 -31.59 27.53
C ALA A 362 -12.50 -32.72 28.43
N GLY A 363 -11.72 -33.76 28.74
CA GLY A 363 -12.20 -34.92 29.45
C GLY A 363 -13.10 -35.88 28.61
N LYS A 364 -13.18 -35.67 27.30
CA LYS A 364 -13.92 -36.49 26.33
C LYS A 364 -13.03 -37.63 25.86
N PHE A 365 -12.72 -38.55 26.79
CA PHE A 365 -11.65 -39.55 26.60
C PHE A 365 -11.93 -40.56 25.51
N LYS A 366 -13.20 -40.91 25.30
CA LYS A 366 -13.58 -41.82 24.23
C LYS A 366 -13.37 -41.18 22.85
N GLU A 367 -13.86 -39.97 22.65
CA GLU A 367 -13.70 -39.18 21.42
C GLU A 367 -12.22 -38.93 21.13
N SER A 368 -11.42 -38.69 22.18
CA SER A 368 -9.98 -38.57 22.09
C SER A 368 -9.34 -39.86 21.55
N ALA A 369 -9.63 -40.98 22.15
CA ALA A 369 -9.09 -42.28 21.74
C ALA A 369 -9.48 -42.63 20.29
N ASP A 370 -10.75 -42.42 19.91
CA ASP A 370 -11.25 -42.67 18.54
C ASP A 370 -10.55 -41.73 17.51
N SER A 371 -10.34 -40.45 17.86
CA SER A 371 -9.67 -39.50 16.98
C SER A 371 -8.18 -39.78 16.81
N LEU A 372 -7.48 -40.06 17.91
CA LEU A 372 -6.07 -40.45 17.88
C LEU A 372 -5.86 -41.81 17.15
N GLN A 373 -6.78 -42.73 17.27
CA GLN A 373 -6.74 -44.00 16.50
C GLN A 373 -6.84 -43.70 14.99
N THR A 374 -7.74 -42.80 14.58
CA THR A 374 -7.86 -42.36 13.19
C THR A 374 -6.57 -41.71 12.69
N PHE A 375 -5.92 -40.87 13.52
CA PHE A 375 -4.61 -40.34 13.21
C PHE A 375 -3.57 -41.44 12.98
N VAL A 376 -3.47 -42.42 13.92
CA VAL A 376 -2.51 -43.53 13.83
C VAL A 376 -2.69 -44.34 12.54
N GLU A 377 -3.94 -44.51 12.09
CA GLU A 377 -4.25 -45.31 10.88
C GLU A 377 -4.00 -44.53 9.57
N LYS A 378 -4.10 -43.22 9.60
CA LYS A 378 -3.89 -42.36 8.43
C LYS A 378 -2.47 -41.82 8.32
N ALA A 379 -1.77 -41.64 9.43
CA ALA A 379 -0.44 -41.05 9.45
C ALA A 379 0.59 -42.00 8.80
N PRO A 380 1.60 -41.46 8.09
CA PRO A 380 2.73 -42.28 7.64
C PRO A 380 3.43 -42.96 8.81
N GLY A 381 3.82 -44.25 8.61
CA GLY A 381 4.52 -44.99 9.67
C GLY A 381 5.83 -44.36 10.17
N THR A 382 6.36 -43.41 9.45
CA THR A 382 7.54 -42.60 9.80
C THR A 382 7.22 -41.35 10.65
N ASP A 383 5.93 -41.06 10.88
CA ASP A 383 5.53 -39.94 11.75
C ASP A 383 5.83 -40.28 13.22
N GLY A 384 6.75 -39.55 13.84
CA GLY A 384 7.20 -39.81 15.21
C GLY A 384 6.08 -39.76 16.27
N ARG A 385 4.98 -39.05 15.97
CA ARG A 385 3.82 -38.90 16.86
C ARG A 385 2.95 -40.16 16.94
N VAL A 386 3.08 -41.08 15.99
CA VAL A 386 2.30 -42.35 15.99
C VAL A 386 2.55 -43.17 17.25
N THR A 387 3.79 -43.26 17.72
CA THR A 387 4.13 -43.97 18.94
C THR A 387 3.55 -43.30 20.18
N GLU A 388 3.64 -41.98 20.27
CA GLU A 388 3.06 -41.22 21.36
C GLU A 388 1.53 -41.36 21.38
N ALA A 389 0.87 -41.20 20.23
CA ALA A 389 -0.58 -41.34 20.11
C ALA A 389 -1.05 -42.75 20.57
N LYS A 390 -0.37 -43.82 20.20
CA LYS A 390 -0.68 -45.18 20.67
C LYS A 390 -0.56 -45.32 22.19
N THR A 391 0.46 -44.67 22.78
CA THR A 391 0.63 -44.67 24.24
C THR A 391 -0.53 -43.94 24.92
N VAL A 392 -0.87 -42.74 24.42
CA VAL A 392 -2.01 -41.94 24.93
C VAL A 392 -3.32 -42.72 24.83
N ILE A 393 -3.59 -43.38 23.68
CA ILE A 393 -4.79 -44.21 23.49
C ILE A 393 -4.83 -45.32 24.54
N ALA A 394 -3.74 -46.05 24.75
CA ALA A 394 -3.69 -47.14 25.72
C ALA A 394 -3.93 -46.64 27.15
N GLU A 395 -3.40 -45.49 27.52
CA GLU A 395 -3.61 -44.87 28.83
C GLU A 395 -5.05 -44.39 29.01
N LEU A 396 -5.65 -43.74 28.02
CA LEU A 396 -7.05 -43.32 28.05
C LEU A 396 -8.01 -44.49 28.20
N VAL A 397 -7.81 -45.56 27.42
CA VAL A 397 -8.63 -46.78 27.47
C VAL A 397 -8.53 -47.44 28.83
N ARG A 398 -7.31 -47.66 29.33
CA ARG A 398 -7.07 -48.30 30.62
C ARG A 398 -7.56 -47.47 31.79
N GLY A 399 -7.20 -46.17 31.81
CA GLY A 399 -7.49 -45.26 32.93
C GLY A 399 -8.98 -44.98 33.11
N ASN A 400 -9.77 -45.04 32.03
CA ASN A 400 -11.20 -44.72 32.03
C ASN A 400 -12.09 -45.92 31.75
N ASN A 401 -11.54 -47.14 31.73
CA ASN A 401 -12.26 -48.37 31.43
C ASN A 401 -13.12 -48.31 30.15
N LEU A 402 -12.53 -47.75 29.09
CA LEU A 402 -13.20 -47.56 27.81
C LEU A 402 -13.11 -48.82 26.94
N PRO A 403 -14.06 -49.01 26.01
CA PRO A 403 -13.90 -50.01 24.95
C PRO A 403 -12.75 -49.59 24.02
N PRO A 404 -12.12 -50.55 23.31
CA PRO A 404 -11.13 -50.25 22.31
C PRO A 404 -11.65 -49.17 21.33
N PRO A 405 -10.79 -48.23 20.86
CA PRO A 405 -11.22 -47.23 19.93
C PRO A 405 -11.69 -47.83 18.61
N LYS A 406 -12.57 -47.11 17.91
CA LYS A 406 -13.07 -47.57 16.62
C LYS A 406 -11.96 -47.50 15.58
N SER A 407 -11.72 -48.64 14.90
CA SER A 407 -10.81 -48.69 13.76
C SER A 407 -11.56 -48.39 12.45
N LEU A 408 -10.85 -47.76 11.50
CA LEU A 408 -11.37 -47.57 10.14
C LEU A 408 -11.65 -48.90 9.42
N ASP A 409 -10.94 -49.98 9.78
CA ASP A 409 -11.15 -51.31 9.23
C ASP A 409 -12.43 -51.97 9.71
N ASP A 410 -12.95 -51.62 10.89
CA ASP A 410 -14.20 -52.15 11.40
C ASP A 410 -15.40 -51.78 10.54
N GLY A 411 -15.35 -50.58 9.90
CA GLY A 411 -16.34 -50.15 8.91
C GLY A 411 -16.34 -50.99 7.63
N LYS A 412 -15.16 -51.42 7.18
CA LYS A 412 -15.02 -52.24 5.97
C LYS A 412 -15.46 -53.68 6.17
N LYS A 413 -15.25 -54.25 7.36
CA LYS A 413 -15.68 -55.59 7.70
C LYS A 413 -17.20 -55.76 7.78
N ARG A 414 -17.94 -54.68 8.12
CA ARG A 414 -19.41 -54.67 8.16
C ARG A 414 -20.08 -54.54 6.79
N ALA A 415 -19.33 -54.12 5.78
CA ALA A 415 -19.83 -53.95 4.42
C ALA A 415 -19.62 -55.16 3.49
N ALA A 416 -19.13 -56.29 3.99
CA ALA A 416 -19.00 -57.52 3.20
C ALA A 416 -20.41 -58.11 2.89
N PRO A 417 -20.76 -58.35 1.62
CA PRO A 417 -22.10 -58.81 1.27
C PRO A 417 -22.38 -60.18 1.86
N ALA A 418 -23.59 -60.33 2.42
CA ALA A 418 -24.12 -61.59 2.88
C ALA A 418 -24.00 -62.64 1.77
N LYS A 419 -23.23 -63.73 1.99
CA LYS A 419 -23.17 -64.84 1.09
C LYS A 419 -24.58 -65.41 0.96
N LYS A 420 -25.21 -65.35 -0.18
CA LYS A 420 -26.39 -66.10 -0.54
C LYS A 420 -26.00 -67.59 -0.44
N LYS A 421 -26.65 -68.34 0.47
CA LYS A 421 -26.59 -69.80 0.48
C LYS A 421 -27.31 -70.33 -0.74
N PRO A 422 -26.89 -71.47 -1.27
CA PRO A 422 -27.44 -72.09 -2.46
C PRO A 422 -28.87 -72.57 -2.27
#